data_d3b9e27f65e72402a7f96451845bd01b
#
_entry.id   d3b9e27f65e72402a7f96451845bd01b
#
_cell.length_a   1.000
_cell.length_b   1.000
_cell.length_c   1.000
_cell.angle_alpha   90.00
_cell.angle_beta   90.00
_cell.angle_gamma   90.00
#
_symmetry.space_group_name_H-M   'P 1'
#
loop_
_entity.id
_entity.type
_entity.pdbx_description
1 polymer ?
#
loop_
_entity_poly.entity_id
_entity_poly.type
_entity_poly.pdbx_seq_one_letter_code
_entity_poly.pdbx_strand_id
1 'polypeptide(L)'
;TMQNRVLMKYRDNLEKGEAIAAIVPDRVFRNEDLDARHEHTFYQVEGVYVSRRVNVGNLIATLQEFLQEYYGKKLDVRVNPFYFPFTEPSFEFALSCPFCEGKNPDCKVCSGEGWIELLGCGMIHPNVLRAAQIDPNGYTGFAFGCGIDRLVMMKYGIEDVRHFESGKLDFLEQF
;
A
#
# COMPACT_ATOMS: atom_id res chain seq x y z
N THR A 1 -5.90 7.69 -9.80
CA THR A 1 -4.64 7.67 -9.05
C THR A 1 -3.66 8.70 -9.58
N MET A 2 -2.85 9.25 -8.71
CA MET A 2 -1.82 10.23 -9.06
C MET A 2 -0.57 9.59 -9.67
N GLN A 3 -0.36 8.30 -9.48
CA GLN A 3 0.80 7.56 -10.00
C GLN A 3 0.99 7.73 -11.51
N ASN A 4 -0.08 7.68 -12.30
CA ASN A 4 0.00 7.88 -13.75
C ASN A 4 0.51 9.28 -14.12
N ARG A 5 0.11 10.31 -13.37
CA ARG A 5 0.58 11.69 -13.56
C ARG A 5 2.05 11.84 -13.15
N VAL A 6 2.48 11.13 -12.10
CA VAL A 6 3.88 11.07 -11.68
C VAL A 6 4.74 10.46 -12.80
N LEU A 7 4.31 9.33 -13.38
CA LEU A 7 5.02 8.70 -14.50
C LEU A 7 5.18 9.66 -15.68
N MET A 8 4.11 10.34 -16.07
CA MET A 8 4.14 11.32 -17.18
C MET A 8 5.07 12.51 -16.87
N LYS A 9 5.06 13.00 -15.63
CA LYS A 9 5.85 14.16 -15.22
C LYS A 9 7.35 13.86 -15.17
N TYR A 10 7.73 12.67 -14.72
CA TYR A 10 9.12 12.32 -14.44
C TYR A 10 9.74 11.35 -15.46
N ARG A 11 9.06 11.07 -16.59
CA ARG A 11 9.55 10.14 -17.61
C ARG A 11 10.94 10.48 -18.14
N ASP A 12 11.25 11.78 -18.25
CA ASP A 12 12.54 12.26 -18.77
C ASP A 12 13.73 11.91 -17.86
N ASN A 13 13.47 11.54 -16.59
CA ASN A 13 14.50 11.03 -15.68
C ASN A 13 15.09 9.71 -16.20
N LEU A 14 14.24 8.86 -16.79
CA LEU A 14 14.67 7.56 -17.32
C LEU A 14 15.67 7.70 -18.48
N GLU A 15 15.52 8.73 -19.31
CA GLU A 15 16.45 9.03 -20.39
C GLU A 15 17.82 9.49 -19.84
N LYS A 16 17.83 10.12 -18.67
CA LYS A 16 19.04 10.53 -17.95
C LYS A 16 19.69 9.37 -17.18
N GLY A 17 19.07 8.18 -17.20
CA GLY A 17 19.53 7.03 -16.43
C GLY A 17 19.09 7.01 -14.97
N GLU A 18 18.21 7.92 -14.58
CA GLU A 18 17.64 8.02 -13.22
C GLU A 18 16.33 7.22 -13.13
N ALA A 19 16.06 6.59 -11.98
CA ALA A 19 14.78 5.93 -11.74
C ALA A 19 13.67 6.95 -11.46
N ILE A 20 12.43 6.58 -11.79
CA ILE A 20 11.27 7.25 -11.22
C ILE A 20 10.96 6.57 -9.88
N ALA A 21 11.10 7.29 -8.78
CA ALA A 21 10.77 6.83 -7.45
C ALA A 21 9.94 7.91 -6.76
N ALA A 22 8.69 7.63 -6.43
CA ALA A 22 7.82 8.61 -5.82
C ALA A 22 6.78 7.95 -4.90
N ILE A 23 6.44 8.68 -3.84
CA ILE A 23 5.27 8.39 -2.99
C ILE A 23 4.31 9.58 -3.06
N VAL A 24 3.02 9.29 -2.99
CA VAL A 24 1.94 10.29 -3.05
C VAL A 24 0.99 10.01 -1.90
N PRO A 25 1.20 10.60 -0.72
CA PRO A 25 0.24 10.55 0.36
C PRO A 25 -0.87 11.58 0.11
N ASP A 26 -2.12 11.15 0.19
CA ASP A 26 -3.26 12.08 0.06
C ASP A 26 -4.53 11.47 0.67
N ARG A 27 -5.54 12.31 0.80
CA ARG A 27 -6.89 11.92 1.19
C ARG A 27 -7.59 11.25 0.01
N VAL A 28 -8.26 10.15 0.28
CA VAL A 28 -9.02 9.38 -0.70
C VAL A 28 -10.47 9.19 -0.24
N PHE A 29 -11.36 8.96 -1.21
CA PHE A 29 -12.79 8.87 -0.97
C PHE A 29 -13.33 7.60 -1.63
N ARG A 30 -14.12 6.83 -0.87
CA ARG A 30 -14.82 5.66 -1.38
C ARG A 30 -16.26 5.66 -0.91
N ASN A 31 -17.16 5.21 -1.77
CA ASN A 31 -18.56 5.01 -1.41
C ASN A 31 -18.71 3.59 -0.84
N GLU A 32 -18.42 3.43 0.44
CA GLU A 32 -18.49 2.17 1.18
C GLU A 32 -19.41 2.34 2.40
N ASP A 33 -19.91 1.24 2.95
CA ASP A 33 -20.63 1.27 4.22
C ASP A 33 -19.64 1.52 5.38
N LEU A 34 -20.08 2.33 6.34
CA LEU A 34 -19.29 2.68 7.52
C LEU A 34 -19.26 1.53 8.53
N ASP A 35 -18.08 1.07 8.86
CA ASP A 35 -17.86 0.09 9.93
C ASP A 35 -16.54 0.37 10.69
N ALA A 36 -16.11 -0.52 11.56
CA ALA A 36 -14.86 -0.37 12.31
C ALA A 36 -13.59 -0.41 11.44
N ARG A 37 -13.70 -0.82 10.17
CA ARG A 37 -12.58 -1.01 9.23
C ARG A 37 -12.68 -0.17 7.97
N HIS A 38 -13.87 0.38 7.68
CA HIS A 38 -14.17 1.14 6.46
C HIS A 38 -14.72 2.51 6.80
N GLU A 39 -14.16 3.51 6.17
CA GLU A 39 -14.56 4.91 6.25
C GLU A 39 -14.68 5.47 4.82
N HIS A 40 -15.61 6.41 4.61
CA HIS A 40 -15.79 7.08 3.31
C HIS A 40 -14.57 7.90 2.91
N THR A 41 -13.91 8.46 3.90
CA THR A 41 -12.75 9.34 3.74
C THR A 41 -11.61 8.80 4.58
N PHE A 42 -10.48 8.54 3.96
CA PHE A 42 -9.30 8.05 4.65
C PHE A 42 -8.03 8.55 3.94
N TYR A 43 -6.88 8.31 4.54
CA TYR A 43 -5.60 8.64 3.93
C TYR A 43 -4.93 7.41 3.34
N GLN A 44 -4.35 7.60 2.16
CA GLN A 44 -3.61 6.54 1.47
C GLN A 44 -2.25 7.07 1.04
N VAL A 45 -1.23 6.24 1.13
CA VAL A 45 0.03 6.44 0.45
C VAL A 45 0.07 5.54 -0.79
N GLU A 46 0.26 6.15 -1.95
CA GLU A 46 0.55 5.44 -3.19
C GLU A 46 2.05 5.53 -3.47
N GLY A 47 2.64 4.45 -3.92
CA GLY A 47 4.04 4.41 -4.32
C GLY A 47 4.22 3.91 -5.74
N VAL A 48 5.20 4.45 -6.44
CA VAL A 48 5.57 4.02 -7.78
C VAL A 48 7.08 4.03 -7.93
N TYR A 49 7.61 2.96 -8.52
CA TYR A 49 9.02 2.85 -8.87
C TYR A 49 9.17 2.29 -10.28
N VAL A 50 9.91 2.98 -11.14
CA VAL A 50 10.22 2.54 -12.51
C VAL A 50 11.70 2.71 -12.79
N SER A 51 12.31 1.66 -13.31
CA SER A 51 13.71 1.67 -13.71
C SER A 51 13.96 0.54 -14.73
N ARG A 52 15.20 0.31 -15.10
CA ARG A 52 15.58 -0.85 -15.90
C ARG A 52 15.57 -2.12 -15.03
N ARG A 53 15.03 -3.24 -15.56
CA ARG A 53 15.08 -4.59 -14.94
C ARG A 53 14.44 -4.70 -13.55
N VAL A 54 13.39 -3.94 -13.28
CA VAL A 54 12.59 -4.09 -12.05
C VAL A 54 11.73 -5.35 -12.18
N ASN A 55 11.62 -6.11 -11.09
CA ASN A 55 10.85 -7.36 -11.04
C ASN A 55 10.03 -7.48 -9.75
N VAL A 56 9.21 -8.53 -9.65
CA VAL A 56 8.34 -8.80 -8.49
C VAL A 56 9.15 -8.94 -7.19
N GLY A 57 10.36 -9.51 -7.26
CA GLY A 57 11.24 -9.62 -6.08
C GLY A 57 11.61 -8.24 -5.51
N ASN A 58 11.85 -7.24 -6.38
CA ASN A 58 12.11 -5.86 -5.94
C ASN A 58 10.89 -5.26 -5.24
N LEU A 59 9.68 -5.46 -5.78
CA LEU A 59 8.42 -5.02 -5.15
C LEU A 59 8.28 -5.61 -3.75
N ILE A 60 8.38 -6.94 -3.62
CA ILE A 60 8.20 -7.63 -2.34
C ILE A 60 9.24 -7.17 -1.33
N ALA A 61 10.52 -7.08 -1.72
CA ALA A 61 11.61 -6.63 -0.84
C ALA A 61 11.37 -5.20 -0.34
N THR A 62 10.99 -4.28 -1.24
CA THR A 62 10.71 -2.87 -0.89
C THR A 62 9.58 -2.77 0.11
N LEU A 63 8.46 -3.48 -0.11
CA LEU A 63 7.31 -3.44 0.79
C LEU A 63 7.62 -4.10 2.14
N GLN A 64 8.35 -5.19 2.13
CA GLN A 64 8.76 -5.87 3.36
C GLN A 64 9.68 -4.99 4.21
N GLU A 65 10.68 -4.35 3.60
CA GLU A 65 11.59 -3.42 4.28
C GLU A 65 10.82 -2.21 4.83
N PHE A 66 9.96 -1.59 4.02
CA PHE A 66 9.11 -0.48 4.45
C PHE A 66 8.30 -0.84 5.71
N LEU A 67 7.64 -1.99 5.72
CA LEU A 67 6.79 -2.40 6.84
C LEU A 67 7.60 -2.80 8.08
N GLN A 68 8.76 -3.43 7.91
CA GLN A 68 9.67 -3.73 9.02
C GLN A 68 10.20 -2.46 9.68
N GLU A 69 10.62 -1.47 8.90
CA GLU A 69 11.04 -0.17 9.41
C GLU A 69 9.89 0.56 10.12
N TYR A 70 8.70 0.57 9.50
CA TYR A 70 7.54 1.25 10.07
C TYR A 70 7.10 0.67 11.40
N TYR A 71 7.07 -0.65 11.55
CA TYR A 71 6.65 -1.33 12.78
C TYR A 71 7.80 -1.59 13.77
N GLY A 72 9.04 -1.40 13.37
CA GLY A 72 10.23 -1.63 14.19
C GLY A 72 10.45 -3.09 14.56
N LYS A 73 9.86 -4.03 13.83
CA LYS A 73 9.97 -5.48 14.06
C LYS A 73 9.88 -6.28 12.77
N LYS A 74 10.47 -7.48 12.79
CA LYS A 74 10.30 -8.43 11.69
C LYS A 74 8.88 -8.97 11.70
N LEU A 75 8.22 -8.88 10.55
CA LEU A 75 6.87 -9.40 10.32
C LEU A 75 6.90 -10.42 9.18
N ASP A 76 6.13 -11.49 9.33
CA ASP A 76 5.93 -12.41 8.24
C ASP A 76 4.97 -11.81 7.22
N VAL A 77 5.30 -11.96 5.95
CA VAL A 77 4.52 -11.44 4.84
C VAL A 77 3.97 -12.56 3.97
N ARG A 78 2.79 -12.35 3.42
CA ARG A 78 2.16 -13.23 2.45
C ARG A 78 1.69 -12.41 1.27
N VAL A 79 1.92 -12.92 0.07
CA VAL A 79 1.52 -12.30 -1.19
C VAL A 79 0.50 -13.20 -1.85
N ASN A 80 -0.73 -12.73 -1.99
CA ASN A 80 -1.81 -13.45 -2.65
C ASN A 80 -2.00 -12.90 -4.07
N PRO A 81 -2.18 -13.73 -5.08
CA PRO A 81 -2.56 -13.27 -6.40
C PRO A 81 -3.89 -12.49 -6.35
N PHE A 82 -3.95 -11.38 -7.06
CA PHE A 82 -5.15 -10.56 -7.17
C PHE A 82 -5.27 -9.98 -8.59
N TYR A 83 -6.31 -9.22 -8.86
CA TYR A 83 -6.51 -8.56 -10.14
C TYR A 83 -6.74 -7.06 -9.98
N PHE A 84 -5.86 -6.29 -10.62
CA PHE A 84 -6.08 -4.86 -10.88
C PHE A 84 -5.86 -4.59 -12.36
N PRO A 85 -6.67 -3.75 -13.02
CA PRO A 85 -6.56 -3.52 -14.47
C PRO A 85 -5.31 -2.71 -14.87
N PHE A 86 -4.60 -2.15 -13.93
CA PHE A 86 -3.42 -1.30 -14.12
C PHE A 86 -2.10 -1.96 -13.69
N THR A 87 -2.14 -3.19 -13.17
CA THR A 87 -0.95 -3.98 -12.80
C THR A 87 -1.04 -5.41 -13.32
N GLU A 88 0.10 -6.00 -13.68
CA GLU A 88 0.22 -7.39 -14.13
C GLU A 88 1.66 -7.89 -13.90
N PRO A 89 1.89 -8.90 -13.03
CA PRO A 89 0.92 -9.48 -12.10
C PRO A 89 0.51 -8.51 -10.98
N SER A 90 -0.69 -8.75 -10.44
CA SER A 90 -1.26 -8.02 -9.31
C SER A 90 -1.31 -8.88 -8.06
N PHE A 91 -1.16 -8.25 -6.91
CA PHE A 91 -1.11 -8.93 -5.62
C PHE A 91 -1.83 -8.14 -4.53
N GLU A 92 -2.38 -8.88 -3.57
CA GLU A 92 -2.64 -8.39 -2.22
C GLU A 92 -1.48 -8.77 -1.31
N PHE A 93 -1.02 -7.81 -0.54
CA PHE A 93 0.06 -7.98 0.41
C PHE A 93 -0.50 -8.02 1.83
N ALA A 94 -0.33 -9.16 2.50
CA ALA A 94 -0.81 -9.38 3.84
C ALA A 94 0.35 -9.56 4.83
N LEU A 95 0.12 -9.08 6.05
CA LEU A 95 1.04 -9.24 7.19
C LEU A 95 0.48 -10.24 8.19
N SER A 96 1.37 -10.94 8.91
CA SER A 96 1.00 -11.60 10.15
C SER A 96 0.43 -10.59 11.14
N CYS A 97 -0.70 -10.93 11.76
CA CYS A 97 -1.39 -10.02 12.67
C CYS A 97 -0.47 -9.59 13.83
N PRO A 98 -0.13 -8.31 13.97
CA PRO A 98 0.79 -7.85 15.00
C PRO A 98 0.19 -7.87 16.41
N PHE A 99 -1.15 -8.07 16.51
CA PHE A 99 -1.87 -8.11 17.81
C PHE A 99 -1.94 -9.51 18.40
N CYS A 100 -2.31 -10.49 17.58
CA CYS A 100 -2.52 -11.85 18.07
C CYS A 100 -1.48 -12.85 17.60
N GLU A 101 -0.65 -12.49 16.62
CA GLU A 101 0.36 -13.36 16.02
C GLU A 101 -0.22 -14.72 15.55
N GLY A 102 -1.49 -14.72 15.13
CA GLY A 102 -2.22 -15.94 14.76
C GLY A 102 -2.64 -16.84 15.93
N LYS A 103 -2.49 -16.40 17.18
CA LYS A 103 -2.74 -17.21 18.39
C LYS A 103 -4.15 -17.03 18.98
N ASN A 104 -4.90 -16.02 18.56
CA ASN A 104 -6.23 -15.71 19.10
C ASN A 104 -7.30 -15.85 18.01
N PRO A 105 -8.17 -16.88 18.05
CA PRO A 105 -9.26 -17.06 17.10
C PRO A 105 -10.34 -15.97 17.19
N ASP A 106 -10.45 -15.29 18.33
CA ASP A 106 -11.42 -14.22 18.57
C ASP A 106 -10.81 -12.81 18.35
N CYS A 107 -9.64 -12.72 17.71
CA CYS A 107 -9.00 -11.46 17.41
C CYS A 107 -9.87 -10.60 16.48
N LYS A 108 -10.36 -9.48 16.98
CA LYS A 108 -11.22 -8.56 16.22
C LYS A 108 -10.51 -7.89 15.05
N VAL A 109 -9.20 -7.76 15.11
CA VAL A 109 -8.40 -7.07 14.09
C VAL A 109 -8.23 -7.94 12.85
N CYS A 110 -7.88 -9.21 13.01
CA CYS A 110 -7.72 -10.15 11.90
C CYS A 110 -8.88 -11.15 11.75
N SER A 111 -9.95 -11.02 12.56
CA SER A 111 -11.10 -11.94 12.57
C SER A 111 -10.70 -13.41 12.81
N GLY A 112 -9.65 -13.63 13.61
CA GLY A 112 -9.12 -14.95 13.89
C GLY A 112 -8.24 -15.57 12.80
N GLU A 113 -8.12 -14.94 11.63
CA GLU A 113 -7.33 -15.48 10.50
C GLU A 113 -5.82 -15.43 10.71
N GLY A 114 -5.35 -14.62 11.65
CA GLY A 114 -3.93 -14.42 11.91
C GLY A 114 -3.19 -13.56 10.88
N TRP A 115 -3.88 -13.12 9.83
CA TRP A 115 -3.35 -12.29 8.75
C TRP A 115 -4.20 -11.04 8.53
N ILE A 116 -3.56 -9.97 8.11
CA ILE A 116 -4.23 -8.71 7.78
C ILE A 116 -3.82 -8.31 6.37
N GLU A 117 -4.79 -8.24 5.47
CA GLU A 117 -4.60 -7.62 4.17
C GLU A 117 -4.35 -6.12 4.36
N LEU A 118 -3.21 -5.66 3.88
CA LEU A 118 -2.74 -4.32 4.16
C LEU A 118 -2.78 -3.41 2.95
N LEU A 119 -2.36 -3.92 1.79
CA LEU A 119 -2.20 -3.11 0.59
C LEU A 119 -2.34 -3.93 -0.70
N GLY A 120 -2.79 -3.25 -1.75
CA GLY A 120 -2.73 -3.75 -3.11
C GLY A 120 -1.45 -3.31 -3.80
N CYS A 121 -0.82 -4.20 -4.56
CA CYS A 121 0.41 -3.91 -5.29
C CYS A 121 0.53 -4.73 -6.58
N GLY A 122 1.50 -4.41 -7.40
CA GLY A 122 1.79 -5.19 -8.60
C GLY A 122 2.82 -4.53 -9.51
N MET A 123 3.21 -5.26 -10.55
CA MET A 123 4.02 -4.70 -11.61
C MET A 123 3.14 -3.81 -12.49
N ILE A 124 3.64 -2.65 -12.86
CA ILE A 124 2.89 -1.70 -13.69
C ILE A 124 2.59 -2.33 -15.05
N HIS A 125 1.31 -2.34 -15.42
CA HIS A 125 0.89 -2.91 -16.70
C HIS A 125 1.57 -2.17 -17.87
N PRO A 126 2.07 -2.87 -18.90
CA PRO A 126 2.75 -2.23 -20.04
C PRO A 126 1.96 -1.12 -20.73
N ASN A 127 0.64 -1.23 -20.77
CA ASN A 127 -0.21 -0.19 -21.35
C ASN A 127 -0.20 1.12 -20.53
N VAL A 128 -0.02 1.03 -19.20
CA VAL A 128 0.13 2.22 -18.34
C VAL A 128 1.45 2.92 -18.63
N LEU A 129 2.54 2.17 -18.80
CA LEU A 129 3.84 2.73 -19.22
C LEU A 129 3.74 3.39 -20.60
N ARG A 130 3.11 2.73 -21.61
CA ARG A 130 2.89 3.32 -22.92
C ARG A 130 2.07 4.61 -22.88
N ALA A 131 1.01 4.64 -22.04
CA ALA A 131 0.20 5.85 -21.86
C ALA A 131 1.01 6.99 -21.26
N ALA A 132 2.01 6.70 -20.43
CA ALA A 132 2.96 7.68 -19.91
C ALA A 132 4.13 7.98 -20.88
N GLN A 133 4.13 7.40 -22.09
CA GLN A 133 5.20 7.52 -23.11
C GLN A 133 6.54 6.94 -22.62
N ILE A 134 6.48 5.87 -21.83
CA ILE A 134 7.63 5.09 -21.38
C ILE A 134 7.65 3.76 -22.15
N ASP A 135 8.80 3.40 -22.74
CA ASP A 135 8.94 2.13 -23.47
C ASP A 135 8.95 0.93 -22.51
N PRO A 136 7.93 0.05 -22.54
CA PRO A 136 7.86 -1.11 -21.66
C PRO A 136 8.88 -2.22 -21.98
N ASN A 137 9.58 -2.15 -23.12
CA ASN A 137 10.66 -3.07 -23.44
C ASN A 137 11.97 -2.67 -22.77
N GLY A 138 12.15 -1.37 -22.53
CA GLY A 138 13.35 -0.82 -21.88
C GLY A 138 13.20 -0.64 -20.36
N TYR A 139 11.97 -0.47 -19.89
CA TYR A 139 11.67 -0.14 -18.50
C TYR A 139 10.54 -0.97 -17.94
N THR A 140 10.68 -1.35 -16.69
CA THR A 140 9.64 -2.00 -15.89
C THR A 140 9.50 -1.29 -14.55
N GLY A 141 8.43 -1.54 -13.84
CA GLY A 141 8.22 -0.90 -12.55
C GLY A 141 7.13 -1.57 -11.75
N PHE A 142 7.01 -1.15 -10.51
CA PHE A 142 5.93 -1.58 -9.63
C PHE A 142 5.20 -0.39 -9.03
N ALA A 143 3.99 -0.66 -8.57
CA ALA A 143 3.15 0.29 -7.87
C ALA A 143 2.47 -0.38 -6.68
N PHE A 144 2.14 0.41 -5.65
CA PHE A 144 1.36 -0.03 -4.51
C PHE A 144 0.47 1.09 -3.98
N GLY A 145 -0.58 0.72 -3.26
CA GLY A 145 -1.44 1.65 -2.53
C GLY A 145 -1.75 1.09 -1.15
N CYS A 146 -1.42 1.84 -0.10
CA CYS A 146 -1.59 1.44 1.29
C CYS A 146 -2.40 2.48 2.07
N GLY A 147 -3.46 2.05 2.77
CA GLY A 147 -4.22 2.91 3.68
C GLY A 147 -3.39 3.32 4.89
N ILE A 148 -3.14 4.62 5.05
CA ILE A 148 -2.36 5.16 6.18
C ILE A 148 -3.10 4.91 7.48
N ASP A 149 -4.42 5.14 7.50
CA ASP A 149 -5.26 4.91 8.69
C ASP A 149 -5.10 3.49 9.20
N ARG A 150 -5.10 2.48 8.31
CA ARG A 150 -4.89 1.08 8.69
C ARG A 150 -3.48 0.82 9.24
N LEU A 151 -2.45 1.45 8.68
CA LEU A 151 -1.09 1.38 9.22
C LEU A 151 -1.03 1.95 10.64
N VAL A 152 -1.66 3.11 10.86
CA VAL A 152 -1.70 3.79 12.17
C VAL A 152 -2.50 2.97 13.18
N MET A 153 -3.69 2.48 12.80
CA MET A 153 -4.49 1.59 13.64
C MET A 153 -3.66 0.41 14.16
N MET A 154 -2.96 -0.25 13.25
CA MET A 154 -2.13 -1.41 13.61
C MET A 154 -0.93 -1.04 14.48
N LYS A 155 -0.34 0.14 14.29
CA LYS A 155 0.82 0.59 15.06
C LYS A 155 0.46 0.96 16.51
N TYR A 156 -0.68 1.60 16.69
CA TYR A 156 -1.11 2.17 17.96
C TYR A 156 -2.22 1.37 18.66
N GLY A 157 -2.65 0.26 18.10
CA GLY A 157 -3.68 -0.58 18.69
C GLY A 157 -5.09 0.02 18.65
N ILE A 158 -5.37 0.84 17.64
CA ILE A 158 -6.69 1.47 17.46
C ILE A 158 -7.63 0.46 16.82
N GLU A 159 -8.74 0.13 17.47
CA GLU A 159 -9.65 -0.92 17.01
C GLU A 159 -10.71 -0.43 16.00
N ASP A 160 -10.91 0.88 15.86
CA ASP A 160 -11.99 1.46 15.07
C ASP A 160 -11.52 2.69 14.30
N VAL A 161 -11.58 2.61 12.95
CA VAL A 161 -11.13 3.68 12.05
C VAL A 161 -11.94 4.97 12.22
N ARG A 162 -13.20 4.86 12.65
CA ARG A 162 -14.09 6.02 12.86
C ARG A 162 -13.60 6.98 13.93
N HIS A 163 -12.68 6.57 14.78
CA HIS A 163 -12.06 7.46 15.76
C HIS A 163 -11.25 8.59 15.11
N PHE A 164 -10.66 8.37 13.94
CA PHE A 164 -9.84 9.39 13.26
C PHE A 164 -10.67 10.61 12.82
N GLU A 165 -11.92 10.41 12.41
CA GLU A 165 -12.81 11.48 11.94
C GLU A 165 -13.84 11.91 13.00
N SER A 166 -13.83 11.30 14.21
CA SER A 166 -14.85 11.55 15.23
C SER A 166 -14.76 12.92 15.91
N GLY A 167 -13.61 13.61 15.82
CA GLY A 167 -13.36 14.88 16.51
C GLY A 167 -13.33 14.77 18.04
N LYS A 168 -13.21 13.55 18.63
CA LYS A 168 -13.14 13.34 20.07
C LYS A 168 -11.77 13.74 20.59
N LEU A 169 -11.72 14.79 21.42
CA LEU A 169 -10.47 15.29 22.00
C LEU A 169 -9.79 14.23 22.89
N ASP A 170 -10.57 13.54 23.73
CA ASP A 170 -10.06 12.46 24.59
C ASP A 170 -9.33 11.34 23.83
N PHE A 171 -9.68 11.14 22.54
CA PHE A 171 -8.96 10.21 21.68
C PHE A 171 -7.66 10.81 21.18
N LEU A 172 -7.70 12.06 20.71
CA LEU A 172 -6.52 12.74 20.15
C LEU A 172 -5.44 13.01 21.20
N GLU A 173 -5.82 13.26 22.44
CA GLU A 173 -4.90 13.51 23.57
C GLU A 173 -4.10 12.28 24.02
N GLN A 174 -4.39 11.09 23.46
CA GLN A 174 -3.64 9.86 23.75
C GLN A 174 -2.33 9.72 22.95
N PHE A 175 -2.16 10.54 21.92
CA PHE A 175 -1.04 10.53 20.97
C PHE A 175 -0.33 11.88 20.95
#